data_7bbe4296719917b7554c41dc31ca46fe
#
_entry.id   7bbe4296719917b7554c41dc31ca46fe
#
_cell.length_a   1.000
_cell.length_b   1.000
_cell.length_c   1.000
_cell.angle_alpha   90.00
_cell.angle_beta   90.00
_cell.angle_gamma   90.00
#
_symmetry.space_group_name_H-M   'P 1'
#
loop_
_entity.id
_entity.type
_entity.pdbx_description
1 polymer ?
#
loop_
_entity_poly.entity_id
_entity_poly.type
_entity_poly.pdbx_seq_one_letter_code
_entity_poly.pdbx_strand_id
1 'polypeptide(L)'
;MSENFIGLIPAAGKGVRLGLPYPKELYPVIRNNHYKPISQFVVDNLINAGLKHIVFVVNETKHQLMGYFGSGQRFGCDISYVVQEVVEGKTKSTSPGLAHALDSAYHLTKNKTVFFGMADTLMKPANVFARAYQSSNPSDDVILALFTTSRPEKFGMVKRDADNRVLEIIDKPHKTDLTEMWGCIIWRPKFTEYLHERVCEEGISDFAKIMNDAVSQGMKFRGVHMADGTYIDLGTYEEIEELDRKYREE
;
A
#
# COMPACT_ATOMS: atom_id res chain seq x y z
N MET A 1 25.35 -8.80 -4.19
CA MET A 1 24.13 -9.63 -4.18
C MET A 1 23.03 -8.74 -4.72
N SER A 2 22.39 -9.11 -5.82
CA SER A 2 21.25 -8.37 -6.35
C SER A 2 20.14 -8.43 -5.28
N GLU A 3 19.75 -7.29 -4.75
CA GLU A 3 18.63 -7.22 -3.83
C GLU A 3 17.38 -7.78 -4.54
N ASN A 4 16.74 -8.73 -3.86
CA ASN A 4 15.59 -9.42 -4.41
C ASN A 4 14.33 -8.60 -4.04
N PHE A 5 13.90 -7.72 -4.93
CA PHE A 5 12.75 -6.83 -4.73
C PHE A 5 11.45 -7.44 -5.25
N ILE A 6 10.34 -7.13 -4.58
CA ILE A 6 9.01 -7.50 -5.02
C ILE A 6 8.01 -6.39 -4.69
N GLY A 7 7.13 -6.08 -5.63
CA GLY A 7 5.98 -5.20 -5.41
C GLY A 7 4.81 -5.98 -4.81
N LEU A 8 4.08 -5.38 -3.86
CA LEU A 8 2.90 -5.98 -3.25
C LEU A 8 1.74 -4.99 -3.25
N ILE A 9 0.62 -5.37 -3.86
CA ILE A 9 -0.56 -4.52 -4.03
C ILE A 9 -1.79 -5.28 -3.54
N PRO A 10 -2.32 -4.98 -2.35
CA PRO A 10 -3.58 -5.55 -1.89
C PRO A 10 -4.77 -4.92 -2.64
N ALA A 11 -5.58 -5.76 -3.26
CA ALA A 11 -6.79 -5.42 -4.00
C ALA A 11 -7.97 -6.35 -3.67
N ALA A 12 -7.89 -7.09 -2.55
CA ALA A 12 -8.90 -8.07 -2.15
C ALA A 12 -10.18 -7.46 -1.54
N GLY A 13 -10.20 -6.15 -1.30
CA GLY A 13 -11.37 -5.45 -0.75
C GLY A 13 -12.60 -5.56 -1.67
N LYS A 14 -13.80 -5.71 -1.08
CA LYS A 14 -15.07 -5.84 -1.83
C LYS A 14 -15.50 -4.55 -2.56
N GLY A 15 -15.00 -3.38 -2.16
CA GLY A 15 -15.30 -2.10 -2.83
C GLY A 15 -16.75 -1.63 -2.72
N VAL A 16 -17.53 -2.15 -1.76
CA VAL A 16 -19.01 -1.96 -1.68
C VAL A 16 -19.45 -0.51 -1.46
N ARG A 17 -18.58 0.35 -0.90
CA ARG A 17 -18.94 1.74 -0.59
C ARG A 17 -19.26 2.59 -1.82
N LEU A 18 -18.61 2.32 -2.94
CA LEU A 18 -18.79 3.08 -4.18
C LEU A 18 -19.87 2.48 -5.09
N GLY A 19 -20.33 1.24 -4.85
CA GLY A 19 -21.38 0.62 -5.67
C GLY A 19 -21.06 0.54 -7.17
N LEU A 20 -19.78 0.59 -7.55
CA LEU A 20 -19.36 0.54 -8.95
C LEU A 20 -19.66 -0.84 -9.56
N PRO A 21 -20.05 -0.91 -10.85
CA PRO A 21 -20.29 -2.16 -11.54
C PRO A 21 -19.01 -2.93 -11.92
N TYR A 22 -17.86 -2.45 -11.48
CA TYR A 22 -16.54 -3.00 -11.70
C TYR A 22 -15.66 -2.75 -10.47
N PRO A 23 -14.51 -3.44 -10.31
CA PRO A 23 -13.57 -3.18 -9.22
C PRO A 23 -13.12 -1.73 -9.18
N LYS A 24 -13.18 -1.08 -8.00
CA LYS A 24 -12.79 0.33 -7.84
C LYS A 24 -11.34 0.60 -8.29
N GLU A 25 -10.50 -0.39 -8.23
CA GLU A 25 -9.12 -0.37 -8.68
C GLU A 25 -8.99 -0.12 -10.20
N LEU A 26 -10.07 -0.34 -10.95
CA LEU A 26 -10.18 -0.03 -12.38
C LEU A 26 -10.88 1.30 -12.66
N TYR A 27 -11.14 2.11 -11.63
CA TYR A 27 -11.72 3.44 -11.83
C TYR A 27 -10.88 4.25 -12.82
N PRO A 28 -11.50 4.84 -13.87
CA PRO A 28 -10.79 5.55 -14.92
C PRO A 28 -10.33 6.93 -14.44
N VAL A 29 -9.02 7.14 -14.48
CA VAL A 29 -8.44 8.47 -14.41
C VAL A 29 -8.17 8.92 -15.86
N ILE A 30 -8.90 9.95 -16.31
CA ILE A 30 -8.80 10.44 -17.69
C ILE A 30 -7.94 11.71 -17.71
N ARG A 31 -6.84 11.68 -18.48
CA ARG A 31 -5.97 12.81 -18.70
C ARG A 31 -5.60 12.90 -20.19
N ASN A 32 -5.72 14.08 -20.78
CA ASN A 32 -5.36 14.31 -22.20
C ASN A 32 -5.95 13.26 -23.15
N ASN A 33 -7.23 12.91 -22.96
CA ASN A 33 -7.95 11.85 -23.69
C ASN A 33 -7.35 10.43 -23.56
N HIS A 34 -6.46 10.20 -22.58
CA HIS A 34 -5.94 8.87 -22.26
C HIS A 34 -6.57 8.37 -20.97
N TYR A 35 -7.05 7.13 -21.04
CA TYR A 35 -7.57 6.39 -19.91
C TYR A 35 -6.46 5.64 -19.19
N LYS A 36 -6.45 5.74 -17.87
CA LYS A 36 -5.55 4.97 -17.00
C LYS A 36 -6.31 4.57 -15.72
N PRO A 37 -6.43 3.28 -15.38
CA PRO A 37 -7.07 2.89 -14.12
C PRO A 37 -6.22 3.33 -12.92
N ILE A 38 -6.90 3.65 -11.81
CA ILE A 38 -6.22 4.15 -10.61
C ILE A 38 -5.12 3.19 -10.14
N SER A 39 -5.34 1.89 -10.18
CA SER A 39 -4.34 0.90 -9.74
C SER A 39 -3.09 0.85 -10.63
N GLN A 40 -3.15 1.35 -11.86
CA GLN A 40 -1.97 1.42 -12.70
C GLN A 40 -0.96 2.47 -12.18
N PHE A 41 -1.40 3.48 -11.44
CA PHE A 41 -0.46 4.48 -10.89
C PHE A 41 0.52 3.85 -9.90
N VAL A 42 0.04 2.98 -9.00
CA VAL A 42 0.94 2.27 -8.08
C VAL A 42 1.82 1.27 -8.81
N VAL A 43 1.31 0.59 -9.85
CA VAL A 43 2.12 -0.30 -10.71
C VAL A 43 3.25 0.48 -11.37
N ASP A 44 2.95 1.63 -11.98
CA ASP A 44 3.97 2.48 -12.61
C ASP A 44 4.99 3.00 -11.59
N ASN A 45 4.56 3.39 -10.38
CA ASN A 45 5.47 3.83 -9.32
C ASN A 45 6.44 2.70 -8.90
N LEU A 46 5.97 1.46 -8.83
CA LEU A 46 6.80 0.29 -8.55
C LEU A 46 7.79 0.00 -9.69
N ILE A 47 7.33 0.08 -10.93
CA ILE A 47 8.20 -0.09 -12.12
C ILE A 47 9.27 1.01 -12.17
N ASN A 48 8.90 2.26 -11.88
CA ASN A 48 9.84 3.39 -11.80
C ASN A 48 10.88 3.22 -10.69
N ALA A 49 10.60 2.42 -9.67
CA ALA A 49 11.58 2.02 -8.66
C ALA A 49 12.45 0.82 -9.08
N GLY A 50 12.28 0.32 -10.31
CA GLY A 50 13.07 -0.75 -10.88
C GLY A 50 12.54 -2.17 -10.60
N LEU A 51 11.34 -2.30 -10.04
CA LEU A 51 10.75 -3.60 -9.77
C LEU A 51 10.35 -4.32 -11.06
N LYS A 52 10.65 -5.61 -11.11
CA LYS A 52 10.34 -6.50 -12.25
C LYS A 52 9.27 -7.52 -11.92
N HIS A 53 8.94 -7.71 -10.65
CA HIS A 53 7.89 -8.63 -10.21
C HIS A 53 6.96 -7.92 -9.23
N ILE A 54 5.66 -7.94 -9.54
CA ILE A 54 4.59 -7.33 -8.74
C ILE A 54 3.56 -8.41 -8.43
N VAL A 55 3.09 -8.44 -7.18
CA VAL A 55 2.04 -9.35 -6.72
C VAL A 55 0.80 -8.55 -6.37
N PHE A 56 -0.32 -8.88 -7.00
CA PHE A 56 -1.63 -8.45 -6.55
C PHE A 56 -2.25 -9.49 -5.63
N VAL A 57 -2.70 -9.06 -4.45
CA VAL A 57 -3.58 -9.89 -3.62
C VAL A 57 -5.02 -9.51 -3.95
N VAL A 58 -5.78 -10.46 -4.49
CA VAL A 58 -7.14 -10.25 -4.99
C VAL A 58 -8.12 -11.17 -4.27
N ASN A 59 -9.41 -10.94 -4.42
CA ASN A 59 -10.43 -11.93 -4.10
C ASN A 59 -10.99 -12.58 -5.41
N GLU A 60 -11.81 -13.59 -5.27
CA GLU A 60 -12.37 -14.35 -6.40
C GLU A 60 -13.18 -13.50 -7.38
N THR A 61 -13.68 -12.33 -6.97
CA THR A 61 -14.49 -11.45 -7.84
C THR A 61 -13.67 -10.48 -8.69
N LYS A 62 -12.36 -10.40 -8.51
CA LYS A 62 -11.46 -9.43 -9.17
C LYS A 62 -10.96 -9.87 -10.55
N HIS A 63 -11.70 -10.72 -11.27
CA HIS A 63 -11.31 -11.21 -12.60
C HIS A 63 -11.09 -10.10 -13.63
N GLN A 64 -11.85 -8.98 -13.55
CA GLN A 64 -11.65 -7.82 -14.44
C GLN A 64 -10.30 -7.14 -14.22
N LEU A 65 -9.84 -7.04 -12.96
CA LEU A 65 -8.51 -6.50 -12.62
C LEU A 65 -7.42 -7.41 -13.20
N MET A 66 -7.56 -8.73 -13.02
CA MET A 66 -6.65 -9.71 -13.59
C MET A 66 -6.64 -9.66 -15.13
N GLY A 67 -7.82 -9.51 -15.75
CA GLY A 67 -7.94 -9.36 -17.21
C GLY A 67 -7.26 -8.09 -17.73
N TYR A 68 -7.35 -6.99 -16.98
CA TYR A 68 -6.70 -5.73 -17.36
C TYR A 68 -5.16 -5.83 -17.31
N PHE A 69 -4.60 -6.31 -16.23
CA PHE A 69 -3.13 -6.34 -16.05
C PHE A 69 -2.48 -7.53 -16.74
N GLY A 70 -3.19 -8.67 -16.89
CA GLY A 70 -2.67 -9.90 -17.48
C GLY A 70 -1.39 -10.37 -16.79
N SER A 71 -0.42 -10.81 -17.57
CA SER A 71 0.91 -11.24 -17.06
C SER A 71 1.84 -10.07 -16.68
N GLY A 72 1.46 -8.82 -16.98
CA GLY A 72 2.30 -7.64 -16.75
C GLY A 72 3.24 -7.29 -17.89
N GLN A 73 3.41 -8.16 -18.89
CA GLN A 73 4.39 -7.97 -19.98
C GLN A 73 4.24 -6.65 -20.73
N ARG A 74 3.00 -6.19 -20.97
CA ARG A 74 2.75 -4.88 -21.62
C ARG A 74 3.19 -3.68 -20.80
N PHE A 75 3.43 -3.86 -19.49
CA PHE A 75 3.94 -2.84 -18.57
C PHE A 75 5.44 -2.98 -18.30
N GLY A 76 6.11 -4.01 -18.88
CA GLY A 76 7.53 -4.27 -18.70
C GLY A 76 7.90 -4.91 -17.36
N CYS A 77 6.97 -5.62 -16.74
CA CYS A 77 7.15 -6.39 -15.51
C CYS A 77 6.40 -7.73 -15.57
N ASP A 78 6.63 -8.59 -14.59
CA ASP A 78 5.85 -9.80 -14.36
C ASP A 78 4.83 -9.54 -13.25
N ILE A 79 3.57 -9.92 -13.46
CA ILE A 79 2.50 -9.80 -12.47
C ILE A 79 2.00 -11.19 -12.08
N SER A 80 2.00 -11.44 -10.77
CA SER A 80 1.40 -12.62 -10.15
C SER A 80 0.17 -12.23 -9.35
N TYR A 81 -0.76 -13.16 -9.18
CA TYR A 81 -1.99 -12.96 -8.41
C TYR A 81 -2.08 -14.01 -7.31
N VAL A 82 -2.37 -13.53 -6.09
CA VAL A 82 -2.67 -14.38 -4.94
C VAL A 82 -4.12 -14.14 -4.56
N VAL A 83 -4.90 -15.20 -4.51
CA VAL A 83 -6.30 -15.10 -4.11
C VAL A 83 -6.38 -15.20 -2.58
N GLN A 84 -6.89 -14.13 -1.96
CA GLN A 84 -7.23 -14.14 -0.54
C GLN A 84 -8.60 -14.79 -0.36
N GLU A 85 -8.63 -15.98 0.21
CA GLU A 85 -9.86 -16.67 0.56
C GLU A 85 -10.45 -16.13 1.86
N VAL A 86 -11.74 -15.90 1.89
CA VAL A 86 -12.49 -15.59 3.11
C VAL A 86 -13.00 -16.89 3.70
N VAL A 87 -12.31 -17.42 4.71
CA VAL A 87 -12.80 -18.62 5.42
C VAL A 87 -13.89 -18.19 6.40
N GLU A 88 -15.15 -18.52 6.07
CA GLU A 88 -16.28 -18.29 6.97
C GLU A 88 -16.06 -18.99 8.31
N GLY A 89 -16.23 -18.24 9.39
CA GLY A 89 -16.17 -18.77 10.77
C GLY A 89 -14.81 -18.66 11.48
N LYS A 90 -13.72 -18.26 10.83
CA LYS A 90 -12.42 -18.08 11.50
C LYS A 90 -12.11 -16.64 11.93
N THR A 91 -12.85 -15.66 11.43
CA THR A 91 -12.71 -14.27 11.87
C THR A 91 -14.04 -13.73 12.38
N LYS A 92 -14.02 -13.06 13.54
CA LYS A 92 -15.18 -12.31 14.08
C LYS A 92 -15.55 -11.10 13.21
N SER A 93 -14.78 -10.81 12.15
CA SER A 93 -14.96 -9.71 11.22
C SER A 93 -15.44 -10.24 9.87
N THR A 94 -16.41 -9.56 9.28
CA THR A 94 -16.97 -9.85 7.95
C THR A 94 -16.01 -9.55 6.79
N SER A 95 -14.81 -9.01 7.08
CA SER A 95 -13.73 -8.78 6.11
C SER A 95 -12.38 -8.97 6.79
N PRO A 96 -11.48 -9.78 6.23
CA PRO A 96 -10.10 -9.85 6.72
C PRO A 96 -9.45 -8.48 6.55
N GLY A 97 -8.70 -8.03 7.57
CA GLY A 97 -7.99 -6.76 7.57
C GLY A 97 -6.81 -6.71 6.58
N LEU A 98 -6.19 -5.53 6.47
CA LEU A 98 -5.03 -5.31 5.58
C LEU A 98 -3.89 -6.29 5.87
N ALA A 99 -3.61 -6.58 7.14
CA ALA A 99 -2.54 -7.52 7.53
C ALA A 99 -2.74 -8.91 6.91
N HIS A 100 -3.97 -9.44 6.92
CA HIS A 100 -4.28 -10.73 6.28
C HIS A 100 -4.08 -10.71 4.76
N ALA A 101 -4.43 -9.61 4.10
CA ALA A 101 -4.21 -9.47 2.67
C ALA A 101 -2.71 -9.49 2.34
N LEU A 102 -1.89 -8.77 3.12
CA LEU A 102 -0.44 -8.75 2.95
C LEU A 102 0.18 -10.12 3.21
N ASP A 103 -0.26 -10.79 4.27
CA ASP A 103 0.23 -12.12 4.66
C ASP A 103 -0.17 -13.22 3.67
N SER A 104 -1.29 -13.10 2.96
CA SER A 104 -1.69 -14.07 1.93
C SER A 104 -0.61 -14.28 0.86
N ALA A 105 0.26 -13.27 0.64
CA ALA A 105 1.37 -13.34 -0.29
C ALA A 105 2.70 -13.78 0.36
N TYR A 106 2.70 -14.23 1.63
CA TYR A 106 3.93 -14.58 2.38
C TYR A 106 4.86 -15.50 1.59
N HIS A 107 4.32 -16.55 0.96
CA HIS A 107 5.10 -17.54 0.20
C HIS A 107 5.88 -16.93 -0.99
N LEU A 108 5.46 -15.76 -1.50
CA LEU A 108 6.13 -15.01 -2.56
C LEU A 108 7.03 -13.89 -2.03
N THR A 109 6.74 -13.38 -0.83
CA THR A 109 7.39 -12.19 -0.25
C THR A 109 8.49 -12.50 0.76
N LYS A 110 8.46 -13.70 1.36
CA LYS A 110 9.52 -14.13 2.28
C LYS A 110 10.90 -14.04 1.64
N ASN A 111 11.90 -13.62 2.39
CA ASN A 111 13.27 -13.41 1.93
C ASN A 111 13.43 -12.31 0.85
N LYS A 112 12.44 -11.43 0.68
CA LYS A 112 12.50 -10.31 -0.27
C LYS A 112 12.30 -8.97 0.42
N THR A 113 12.88 -7.92 -0.15
CA THR A 113 12.49 -6.55 0.20
C THR A 113 11.20 -6.23 -0.53
N VAL A 114 10.15 -5.95 0.23
CA VAL A 114 8.79 -5.72 -0.28
C VAL A 114 8.55 -4.23 -0.43
N PHE A 115 8.00 -3.83 -1.56
CA PHE A 115 7.51 -2.49 -1.85
C PHE A 115 6.00 -2.54 -1.92
N PHE A 116 5.35 -2.00 -0.91
CA PHE A 116 3.91 -2.07 -0.72
C PHE A 116 3.22 -0.74 -1.02
N GLY A 117 2.19 -0.77 -1.85
CA GLY A 117 1.31 0.35 -2.12
C GLY A 117 -0.14 -0.08 -2.30
N MET A 118 -1.08 0.81 -1.99
CA MET A 118 -2.51 0.55 -2.12
C MET A 118 -2.97 0.64 -3.58
N ALA A 119 -3.91 -0.22 -3.98
CA ALA A 119 -4.41 -0.34 -5.35
C ALA A 119 -5.33 0.82 -5.79
N ASP A 120 -5.84 1.59 -4.85
CA ASP A 120 -6.84 2.64 -5.04
C ASP A 120 -6.28 4.04 -4.77
N THR A 121 -4.96 4.21 -4.87
CA THR A 121 -4.28 5.45 -4.56
C THR A 121 -3.46 5.99 -5.73
N LEU A 122 -3.35 7.31 -5.76
CA LEU A 122 -2.47 8.02 -6.66
C LEU A 122 -1.43 8.76 -5.84
N MET A 123 -0.16 8.46 -6.09
CA MET A 123 0.98 9.08 -5.43
C MET A 123 1.85 9.81 -6.45
N LYS A 124 2.24 11.03 -6.12
CA LYS A 124 3.31 11.79 -6.79
C LYS A 124 4.42 12.07 -5.78
N PRO A 125 5.68 12.17 -6.21
CA PRO A 125 6.18 11.95 -7.57
C PRO A 125 6.17 10.46 -7.96
N ALA A 126 6.27 10.19 -9.27
CA ALA A 126 6.22 8.81 -9.80
C ALA A 126 7.34 7.90 -9.27
N ASN A 127 8.45 8.49 -8.78
CA ASN A 127 9.60 7.78 -8.20
C ASN A 127 9.56 7.70 -6.66
N VAL A 128 8.38 7.84 -6.05
CA VAL A 128 8.20 7.85 -4.59
C VAL A 128 8.91 6.69 -3.88
N PHE A 129 8.75 5.47 -4.39
CA PHE A 129 9.40 4.29 -3.81
C PHE A 129 10.93 4.35 -3.90
N ALA A 130 11.46 4.74 -5.07
CA ALA A 130 12.90 4.88 -5.25
C ALA A 130 13.48 5.93 -4.29
N ARG A 131 12.81 7.08 -4.14
CA ARG A 131 13.23 8.15 -3.20
C ARG A 131 13.20 7.67 -1.76
N ALA A 132 12.12 6.99 -1.34
CA ALA A 132 12.01 6.45 0.02
C ALA A 132 13.12 5.43 0.30
N TYR A 133 13.36 4.51 -0.62
CA TYR A 133 14.39 3.48 -0.46
C TYR A 133 15.81 4.07 -0.43
N GLN A 134 16.13 5.01 -1.32
CA GLN A 134 17.43 5.68 -1.38
C GLN A 134 17.72 6.54 -0.13
N SER A 135 16.68 7.05 0.54
CA SER A 135 16.78 7.83 1.77
C SER A 135 16.85 6.96 3.04
N SER A 136 16.80 5.63 2.91
CA SER A 136 16.86 4.69 4.03
C SER A 136 18.28 4.26 4.34
N ASN A 137 18.50 3.80 5.59
CA ASN A 137 19.73 3.14 5.97
C ASN A 137 19.62 1.62 5.76
N PRO A 138 20.73 0.91 5.50
CA PRO A 138 20.73 -0.55 5.42
C PRO A 138 20.23 -1.25 6.68
N SER A 139 20.27 -0.58 7.82
CA SER A 139 19.81 -1.09 9.12
C SER A 139 18.33 -0.83 9.40
N ASP A 140 17.61 -0.07 8.55
CA ASP A 140 16.18 0.16 8.72
C ASP A 140 15.41 -1.10 8.29
N ASP A 141 14.54 -1.60 9.15
CA ASP A 141 13.71 -2.78 8.86
C ASP A 141 12.48 -2.41 8.01
N VAL A 142 11.93 -1.20 8.25
CA VAL A 142 10.73 -0.67 7.56
C VAL A 142 10.92 0.81 7.23
N ILE A 143 10.50 1.20 6.03
CA ILE A 143 10.57 2.59 5.53
C ILE A 143 9.16 3.03 5.15
N LEU A 144 8.69 4.14 5.73
CA LEU A 144 7.40 4.75 5.44
C LEU A 144 7.61 6.00 4.59
N ALA A 145 7.07 6.06 3.38
CA ALA A 145 6.97 7.31 2.63
C ALA A 145 5.82 8.15 3.23
N LEU A 146 6.13 9.34 3.72
CA LEU A 146 5.20 10.20 4.45
C LEU A 146 4.71 11.35 3.57
N PHE A 147 3.43 11.62 3.65
CA PHE A 147 2.76 12.71 2.95
C PHE A 147 2.01 13.60 3.95
N THR A 148 1.97 14.91 3.67
CA THR A 148 1.18 15.84 4.48
C THR A 148 -0.30 15.69 4.16
N THR A 149 -1.14 15.66 5.19
CA THR A 149 -2.60 15.62 5.06
C THR A 149 -3.28 16.63 5.98
N SER A 150 -4.41 17.17 5.55
CA SER A 150 -5.34 17.95 6.37
C SER A 150 -6.51 17.12 6.89
N ARG A 151 -6.55 15.81 6.57
CA ARG A 151 -7.64 14.88 6.94
C ARG A 151 -7.09 13.67 7.70
N PRO A 152 -6.53 13.88 8.90
CA PRO A 152 -5.89 12.80 9.67
C PRO A 152 -6.83 11.66 10.03
N GLU A 153 -8.14 11.94 10.15
CA GLU A 153 -9.18 10.95 10.47
C GLU A 153 -9.38 9.88 9.38
N LYS A 154 -8.75 10.05 8.22
CA LYS A 154 -8.82 9.09 7.11
C LYS A 154 -7.62 8.15 7.01
N PHE A 155 -6.50 8.50 7.64
CA PHE A 155 -5.20 7.88 7.37
C PHE A 155 -4.48 7.39 8.62
N GLY A 156 -3.52 6.51 8.42
CA GLY A 156 -2.54 6.13 9.44
C GLY A 156 -1.51 7.24 9.63
N MET A 157 -1.67 8.00 10.70
CA MET A 157 -0.80 9.12 11.05
C MET A 157 0.49 8.63 11.69
N VAL A 158 1.60 9.30 11.40
CA VAL A 158 2.94 8.87 11.84
C VAL A 158 3.56 9.91 12.76
N LYS A 159 3.93 9.48 13.96
CA LYS A 159 4.77 10.24 14.88
C LYS A 159 6.22 9.80 14.73
N ARG A 160 7.11 10.73 14.47
CA ARG A 160 8.56 10.47 14.35
C ARG A 160 9.38 11.46 15.15
N ASP A 161 10.61 11.09 15.45
CA ASP A 161 11.60 11.99 16.08
C ASP A 161 12.35 12.84 15.05
N ALA A 162 13.29 13.67 15.55
CA ALA A 162 14.13 14.55 14.73
C ALA A 162 15.08 13.76 13.79
N ASP A 163 15.39 12.51 14.12
CA ASP A 163 16.23 11.62 13.32
C ASP A 163 15.44 10.81 12.30
N ASN A 164 14.15 11.15 12.13
CA ASN A 164 13.20 10.47 11.27
C ASN A 164 12.87 9.01 11.69
N ARG A 165 13.13 8.63 12.93
CA ARG A 165 12.68 7.36 13.48
C ARG A 165 11.19 7.45 13.78
N VAL A 166 10.42 6.48 13.30
CA VAL A 166 9.01 6.34 13.63
C VAL A 166 8.89 5.86 15.07
N LEU A 167 8.11 6.57 15.85
CA LEU A 167 7.84 6.28 17.26
C LEU A 167 6.49 5.60 17.45
N GLU A 168 5.51 6.00 16.65
CA GLU A 168 4.12 5.52 16.78
C GLU A 168 3.36 5.75 15.47
N ILE A 169 2.42 4.85 15.18
CA ILE A 169 1.46 4.96 14.08
C ILE A 169 0.05 4.94 14.67
N ILE A 170 -0.73 5.99 14.39
CA ILE A 170 -2.09 6.15 14.93
C ILE A 170 -3.06 6.06 13.76
N ASP A 171 -3.82 4.95 13.68
CA ASP A 171 -4.77 4.77 12.58
C ASP A 171 -6.02 5.60 12.81
N LYS A 172 -6.31 6.48 11.85
CA LYS A 172 -7.54 7.28 11.75
C LYS A 172 -7.95 8.00 13.05
N PRO A 173 -7.06 8.78 13.65
CA PRO A 173 -7.35 9.46 14.92
C PRO A 173 -8.46 10.51 14.75
N HIS A 174 -9.41 10.53 15.68
CA HIS A 174 -10.46 11.56 15.70
C HIS A 174 -9.92 12.98 15.97
N LYS A 175 -8.83 13.09 16.75
CA LYS A 175 -8.11 14.33 17.05
C LYS A 175 -6.62 14.05 17.13
N THR A 176 -5.82 14.86 16.45
CA THR A 176 -4.36 14.79 16.49
C THR A 176 -3.76 16.09 15.97
N ASP A 177 -2.56 16.42 16.44
CA ASP A 177 -1.72 17.48 15.88
C ASP A 177 -0.74 16.95 14.80
N LEU A 178 -0.76 15.64 14.54
CA LEU A 178 0.05 15.05 13.50
C LEU A 178 -0.47 15.44 12.13
N THR A 179 0.45 15.78 11.24
CA THR A 179 0.16 16.22 9.87
C THR A 179 0.69 15.27 8.81
N GLU A 180 1.50 14.28 9.19
CA GLU A 180 2.11 13.32 8.28
C GLU A 180 1.44 11.95 8.38
N MET A 181 1.06 11.39 7.22
CA MET A 181 0.50 10.06 7.09
C MET A 181 1.39 9.18 6.20
N TRP A 182 1.37 7.87 6.40
CA TRP A 182 2.07 6.96 5.48
C TRP A 182 1.24 6.73 4.21
N GLY A 183 1.88 6.79 3.04
CA GLY A 183 1.24 6.53 1.75
C GLY A 183 1.67 5.20 1.13
N CYS A 184 2.96 4.87 1.23
CA CYS A 184 3.48 3.58 0.83
C CYS A 184 4.61 3.14 1.76
N ILE A 185 4.88 1.86 1.77
CA ILE A 185 5.81 1.24 2.74
C ILE A 185 6.78 0.32 2.00
N ILE A 186 8.03 0.33 2.44
CA ILE A 186 9.04 -0.63 2.01
C ILE A 186 9.52 -1.36 3.27
N TRP A 187 9.64 -2.69 3.20
CA TRP A 187 10.18 -3.42 4.33
C TRP A 187 11.11 -4.56 3.90
N ARG A 188 12.01 -4.92 4.80
CA ARG A 188 12.97 -5.99 4.63
C ARG A 188 12.42 -7.33 5.14
N PRO A 189 13.03 -8.48 4.78
CA PRO A 189 12.53 -9.83 5.12
C PRO A 189 12.16 -10.01 6.59
N LYS A 190 12.90 -9.41 7.50
CA LYS A 190 12.64 -9.50 8.94
C LYS A 190 11.23 -9.06 9.31
N PHE A 191 10.69 -7.99 8.68
CA PHE A 191 9.33 -7.56 8.94
C PHE A 191 8.29 -8.48 8.27
N THR A 192 8.61 -9.11 7.15
CA THR A 192 7.72 -10.13 6.53
C THR A 192 7.51 -11.31 7.48
N GLU A 193 8.59 -11.84 8.08
CA GLU A 193 8.49 -12.93 9.05
C GLU A 193 7.70 -12.51 10.28
N TYR A 194 7.95 -11.32 10.81
CA TYR A 194 7.23 -10.77 11.95
C TYR A 194 5.73 -10.61 11.66
N LEU A 195 5.36 -10.05 10.50
CA LEU A 195 3.98 -9.91 10.08
C LEU A 195 3.28 -11.27 10.00
N HIS A 196 3.94 -12.26 9.40
CA HIS A 196 3.42 -13.62 9.27
C HIS A 196 3.12 -14.27 10.62
N GLU A 197 4.06 -14.21 11.56
CA GLU A 197 3.89 -14.69 12.93
C GLU A 197 2.67 -14.05 13.60
N ARG A 198 2.54 -12.71 13.54
CA ARG A 198 1.41 -11.98 14.16
C ARG A 198 0.06 -12.34 13.56
N VAL A 199 0.01 -12.52 12.24
CA VAL A 199 -1.24 -12.88 11.55
C VAL A 199 -1.61 -14.35 11.79
N CYS A 200 -0.66 -15.27 11.60
CA CYS A 200 -0.93 -16.71 11.64
C CYS A 200 -1.08 -17.27 13.06
N GLU A 201 -0.22 -16.85 13.99
CA GLU A 201 -0.20 -17.41 15.34
C GLU A 201 -1.11 -16.65 16.31
N GLU A 202 -1.15 -15.31 16.19
CA GLU A 202 -1.92 -14.47 17.12
C GLU A 202 -3.25 -13.99 16.53
N GLY A 203 -3.50 -14.18 15.24
CA GLY A 203 -4.75 -13.79 14.58
C GLY A 203 -4.95 -12.28 14.49
N ILE A 204 -3.87 -11.47 14.53
CA ILE A 204 -3.96 -10.01 14.49
C ILE A 204 -4.24 -9.55 13.06
N SER A 205 -5.33 -8.82 12.86
CA SER A 205 -5.74 -8.26 11.56
C SER A 205 -5.41 -6.77 11.39
N ASP A 206 -5.15 -6.07 12.49
CA ASP A 206 -4.83 -4.65 12.53
C ASP A 206 -3.36 -4.41 12.19
N PHE A 207 -3.12 -3.86 10.99
CA PHE A 207 -1.77 -3.63 10.50
C PHE A 207 -1.05 -2.51 11.26
N ALA A 208 -1.75 -1.48 11.72
CA ALA A 208 -1.16 -0.41 12.53
C ALA A 208 -0.69 -0.96 13.89
N LYS A 209 -1.49 -1.85 14.50
CA LYS A 209 -1.10 -2.54 15.74
C LYS A 209 0.17 -3.37 15.51
N ILE A 210 0.24 -4.16 14.43
CA ILE A 210 1.44 -4.97 14.12
C ILE A 210 2.68 -4.08 13.96
N MET A 211 2.57 -2.95 13.25
CA MET A 211 3.68 -2.01 13.09
C MET A 211 4.13 -1.40 14.43
N ASN A 212 3.20 -0.98 15.29
CA ASN A 212 3.52 -0.44 16.61
C ASN A 212 4.16 -1.48 17.53
N ASP A 213 3.66 -2.71 17.52
CA ASP A 213 4.26 -3.81 18.27
C ASP A 213 5.70 -4.10 17.79
N ALA A 214 5.95 -4.05 16.48
CA ALA A 214 7.29 -4.19 15.90
C ALA A 214 8.24 -3.04 16.33
N VAL A 215 7.76 -1.78 16.33
CA VAL A 215 8.52 -0.62 16.83
C VAL A 215 8.86 -0.82 18.31
N SER A 216 7.90 -1.23 19.14
CA SER A 216 8.10 -1.46 20.58
C SER A 216 9.11 -2.57 20.86
N GLN A 217 9.24 -3.56 19.98
CA GLN A 217 10.21 -4.65 20.05
C GLN A 217 11.57 -4.29 19.43
N GLY A 218 11.79 -3.03 19.08
CA GLY A 218 13.09 -2.52 18.63
C GLY A 218 13.37 -2.67 17.14
N MET A 219 12.38 -3.01 16.31
CA MET A 219 12.51 -2.90 14.86
C MET A 219 12.66 -1.44 14.46
N LYS A 220 13.55 -1.17 13.50
CA LYS A 220 13.88 0.17 13.06
C LYS A 220 12.96 0.61 11.95
N PHE A 221 12.08 1.54 12.25
CA PHE A 221 11.19 2.18 11.29
C PHE A 221 11.68 3.59 10.97
N ARG A 222 11.76 3.93 9.69
CA ARG A 222 12.15 5.26 9.20
C ARG A 222 11.00 5.91 8.46
N GLY A 223 10.68 7.17 8.80
CA GLY A 223 9.80 8.03 8.02
C GLY A 223 10.60 8.85 7.01
N VAL A 224 10.20 8.85 5.75
CA VAL A 224 10.79 9.67 4.68
C VAL A 224 9.73 10.62 4.15
N HIS A 225 9.85 11.90 4.49
CA HIS A 225 8.89 12.92 4.07
C HIS A 225 9.02 13.25 2.58
N MET A 226 7.89 13.20 1.87
CA MET A 226 7.77 13.60 0.47
C MET A 226 7.27 15.05 0.40
N ALA A 227 8.19 16.02 0.57
CA ALA A 227 7.85 17.45 0.70
C ALA A 227 7.10 18.01 -0.52
N ASP A 228 7.40 17.51 -1.72
CA ASP A 228 6.76 17.83 -2.99
C ASP A 228 5.69 16.79 -3.38
N GLY A 229 5.38 15.85 -2.46
CA GLY A 229 4.52 14.72 -2.71
C GLY A 229 3.04 15.06 -2.57
N THR A 230 2.21 14.36 -3.35
CA THR A 230 0.77 14.34 -3.21
C THR A 230 0.26 12.91 -3.11
N TYR A 231 -0.76 12.72 -2.29
CA TYR A 231 -1.43 11.44 -2.09
C TYR A 231 -2.94 11.64 -2.23
N ILE A 232 -3.58 10.84 -3.06
CA ILE A 232 -5.03 10.84 -3.26
C ILE A 232 -5.52 9.40 -3.11
N ASP A 233 -6.50 9.19 -2.25
CA ASP A 233 -7.19 7.91 -2.04
C ASP A 233 -8.56 7.95 -2.72
N LEU A 234 -8.99 6.84 -3.32
CA LEU A 234 -10.31 6.68 -3.92
C LEU A 234 -11.19 5.76 -3.06
N GLY A 235 -11.64 6.27 -1.95
CA GLY A 235 -12.53 5.57 -1.02
C GLY A 235 -13.99 6.04 -1.04
N THR A 236 -14.25 7.27 -1.54
CA THR A 236 -15.55 7.93 -1.55
C THR A 236 -15.83 8.67 -2.86
N TYR A 237 -17.09 9.04 -3.10
CA TYR A 237 -17.46 9.83 -4.30
C TYR A 237 -16.85 11.23 -4.28
N GLU A 238 -16.72 11.86 -3.12
CA GLU A 238 -16.10 13.18 -2.97
C GLU A 238 -14.61 13.14 -3.40
N GLU A 239 -13.91 12.05 -3.09
CA GLU A 239 -12.51 11.85 -3.50
C GLU A 239 -12.39 11.64 -5.00
N ILE A 240 -13.36 10.96 -5.61
CA ILE A 240 -13.46 10.83 -7.07
C ILE A 240 -13.67 12.19 -7.74
N GLU A 241 -14.60 13.00 -7.23
CA GLU A 241 -14.85 14.36 -7.77
C GLU A 241 -13.63 15.26 -7.60
N GLU A 242 -12.93 15.17 -6.47
CA GLU A 242 -11.69 15.91 -6.23
C GLU A 242 -10.59 15.50 -7.21
N LEU A 243 -10.45 14.19 -7.47
CA LEU A 243 -9.51 13.67 -8.44
C LEU A 243 -9.81 14.18 -9.85
N ASP A 244 -11.06 14.04 -10.29
CA ASP A 244 -11.50 14.47 -11.63
C ASP A 244 -11.28 15.96 -11.85
N ARG A 245 -11.57 16.79 -10.85
CA ARG A 245 -11.33 18.23 -10.90
C ARG A 245 -9.83 18.55 -11.04
N LYS A 246 -8.98 17.99 -10.20
CA LYS A 246 -7.53 18.22 -10.22
C LYS A 246 -6.87 17.78 -11.52
N TYR A 247 -7.35 16.67 -12.12
CA TYR A 247 -6.76 16.13 -13.35
C TYR A 247 -7.32 16.70 -14.64
N ARG A 248 -8.46 17.40 -14.62
CA ARG A 248 -8.98 18.13 -15.78
C ARG A 248 -8.28 19.49 -15.96
N GLU A 249 -7.74 20.05 -14.88
CA GLU A 249 -7.07 21.36 -14.88
C GLU A 249 -5.55 21.27 -15.18
N GLU A 250 -4.95 20.06 -15.16
CA GLU A 250 -3.56 19.78 -15.57
C GLU A 250 -3.48 19.33 -17.06
#